data_a3384cd7f2a2cd5e233c89e79ecd22f0
#
_entry.id   a3384cd7f2a2cd5e233c89e79ecd22f0
#
_cell.length_a   1.000
_cell.length_b   1.000
_cell.length_c   1.000
_cell.angle_alpha   90.00
_cell.angle_beta   90.00
_cell.angle_gamma   90.00
#
_symmetry.space_group_name_H-M   'P 1'
#
loop_
_entity.id
_entity.type
_entity.pdbx_description
1 polymer ?
#
loop_
_entity_poly.entity_id
_entity_poly.type
_entity_poly.pdbx_seq_one_letter_code
_entity_poly.pdbx_strand_id
1 'polypeptide(L)'
;MNDIFNYHRRATVDVNVGGVMLGGKHSVKVQSMTNTNTDDIEASVAQCRRIADCGGDIVRLTAQGVKEAENIGRIRSALREQGCNVPLVADIHFNPKAAFAAAAVTDKVRINPGNFVDPARTFKSLTYTDEEYEAELKRIHDALVPFINICREHHTAVRLGVNHGSLSDRIMSRYGNTAAGMVESVMEFLRVFVEQKFYDVVISMKASNVVVMVEAVRRVVAAMDAEDMHFPLHLGVTEAGFGEDGRIKSAVGIGCLMSEGLGDTIRVSLSEDPEVEVPVAQKLVQYITSRAGHAPIEAVPYEGYDALLPVRRKSLTVLDKIGGKKVPALVASCSPDDIQGKLKPDYYFADGAITDGTHTYPLVALADFTPDATAAAQWVEVKADVAKEQLLALKGLANVVVVATAANQNVTGSLQALLHTMVNMGVDCPVVVRVNYPDTDTEWLQVKAGADLGTILLNGFGDGVWLEAPNYESQQKVVEYAFAILQAARLRMSKTEFISCPSCGRTMFDLQTTVQQVKAATSHLTHLKIGVMGCVVNGPGEMADADYGYVGAARHSISLYKGKECIERNVPETEAIPHLVALIKANGDWVDP
;
A
#
# COMPACT_ATOMS: atom_id res chain seq x y z
N MET A 1 1.57 -11.86 -17.74
CA MET A 1 1.80 -11.80 -16.29
C MET A 1 2.65 -13.00 -15.89
N ASN A 2 3.62 -12.83 -14.99
CA ASN A 2 4.48 -13.91 -14.52
C ASN A 2 3.67 -15.01 -13.79
N ASP A 3 4.30 -16.15 -13.56
CA ASP A 3 3.78 -17.22 -12.71
C ASP A 3 3.36 -16.65 -11.33
N ILE A 4 2.08 -16.74 -10.97
CA ILE A 4 1.53 -16.18 -9.73
C ILE A 4 1.83 -17.05 -8.49
N PHE A 5 2.37 -18.25 -8.69
CA PHE A 5 2.66 -19.20 -7.62
C PHE A 5 4.15 -19.21 -7.25
N ASN A 6 5.02 -18.97 -8.23
CA ASN A 6 6.46 -19.00 -8.00
C ASN A 6 7.03 -17.57 -7.97
N TYR A 7 7.88 -17.31 -6.99
CA TYR A 7 8.48 -15.99 -6.82
C TYR A 7 9.61 -15.75 -7.82
N HIS A 8 9.36 -14.86 -8.77
CA HIS A 8 10.35 -14.36 -9.72
C HIS A 8 10.23 -12.86 -9.88
N ARG A 9 11.31 -12.14 -9.69
CA ARG A 9 11.28 -10.68 -9.95
C ARG A 9 11.09 -10.41 -11.45
N ARG A 10 10.18 -9.46 -11.73
CA ARG A 10 9.97 -8.96 -13.12
C ARG A 10 11.29 -8.39 -13.65
N ALA A 11 11.66 -8.75 -14.88
CA ALA A 11 12.79 -8.15 -15.56
C ALA A 11 12.48 -6.70 -15.93
N THR A 12 13.36 -5.79 -15.54
CA THR A 12 13.25 -4.35 -15.85
C THR A 12 14.57 -3.82 -16.38
N VAL A 13 14.56 -2.64 -17.00
CA VAL A 13 15.79 -1.97 -17.43
C VAL A 13 16.58 -1.45 -16.24
N ASP A 14 17.88 -1.34 -16.38
CA ASP A 14 18.75 -0.72 -15.40
C ASP A 14 18.59 0.80 -15.44
N VAL A 15 18.44 1.42 -14.27
CA VAL A 15 18.39 2.88 -14.09
C VAL A 15 19.43 3.31 -13.08
N ASN A 16 20.30 4.22 -13.47
CA ASN A 16 21.31 4.79 -12.56
C ASN A 16 20.76 6.05 -11.87
N VAL A 17 20.80 6.06 -10.54
CA VAL A 17 20.44 7.22 -9.74
C VAL A 17 21.64 7.62 -8.89
N GLY A 18 22.47 8.52 -9.39
CA GLY A 18 23.64 9.04 -8.67
C GLY A 18 24.63 7.97 -8.20
N GLY A 19 24.77 6.86 -8.97
CA GLY A 19 25.60 5.71 -8.64
C GLY A 19 24.86 4.54 -8.00
N VAL A 20 23.61 4.72 -7.56
CA VAL A 20 22.75 3.62 -7.07
C VAL A 20 21.95 3.06 -8.25
N MET A 21 22.17 1.78 -8.56
CA MET A 21 21.48 1.10 -9.65
C MET A 21 20.13 0.55 -9.20
N LEU A 22 19.08 0.79 -9.99
CA LEU A 22 17.71 0.28 -9.82
C LEU A 22 17.35 -0.62 -10.99
N GLY A 23 16.44 -1.56 -10.76
CA GLY A 23 15.95 -2.46 -11.81
C GLY A 23 16.91 -3.59 -12.13
N GLY A 24 16.74 -4.21 -13.28
CA GLY A 24 17.57 -5.31 -13.75
C GLY A 24 17.72 -6.44 -12.73
N LYS A 25 18.97 -6.80 -12.45
CA LYS A 25 19.33 -7.81 -11.43
C LYS A 25 19.71 -7.21 -10.08
N HIS A 26 19.63 -5.88 -9.94
CA HIS A 26 20.02 -5.21 -8.70
C HIS A 26 19.02 -5.47 -7.57
N SER A 27 19.51 -5.42 -6.32
CA SER A 27 18.64 -5.57 -5.14
C SER A 27 17.60 -4.46 -5.08
N VAL A 28 16.44 -4.77 -4.50
CA VAL A 28 15.40 -3.77 -4.23
C VAL A 28 15.96 -2.69 -3.30
N LYS A 29 15.76 -1.43 -3.64
CA LYS A 29 16.29 -0.27 -2.91
C LYS A 29 15.25 0.37 -2.00
N VAL A 30 15.69 0.80 -0.83
CA VAL A 30 14.86 1.50 0.15
C VAL A 30 15.06 3.00 0.01
N GLN A 31 13.95 3.72 -0.20
CA GLN A 31 13.93 5.18 -0.24
C GLN A 31 13.14 5.72 0.95
N SER A 32 13.63 6.81 1.56
CA SER A 32 12.84 7.63 2.49
C SER A 32 12.82 9.10 2.03
N MET A 33 12.18 9.98 2.81
CA MET A 33 11.98 11.39 2.45
C MET A 33 12.10 12.27 3.68
N THR A 34 12.84 13.37 3.57
CA THR A 34 12.96 14.33 4.66
C THR A 34 11.63 15.02 4.98
N ASN A 35 11.45 15.39 6.25
CA ASN A 35 10.39 16.28 6.71
C ASN A 35 10.88 17.69 7.08
N THR A 36 12.18 17.96 6.93
CA THR A 36 12.76 19.29 7.10
C THR A 36 12.32 20.25 5.99
N ASN A 37 12.34 21.53 6.28
CA ASN A 37 12.19 22.57 5.26
C ASN A 37 13.44 22.56 4.37
N THR A 38 13.30 22.44 3.06
CA THR A 38 14.42 22.41 2.10
C THR A 38 15.18 23.75 2.03
N ASP A 39 14.61 24.83 2.51
CA ASP A 39 15.32 26.11 2.68
C ASP A 39 16.29 26.10 3.88
N ASP A 40 16.08 25.19 4.85
CA ASP A 40 17.03 24.93 5.93
C ASP A 40 18.01 23.84 5.49
N ILE A 41 19.11 24.29 4.87
CA ILE A 41 20.12 23.41 4.29
C ILE A 41 20.78 22.55 5.38
N GLU A 42 21.13 23.14 6.53
CA GLU A 42 21.83 22.46 7.60
C GLU A 42 20.98 21.33 8.20
N ALA A 43 19.73 21.62 8.57
CA ALA A 43 18.79 20.62 9.08
C ALA A 43 18.53 19.52 8.05
N SER A 44 18.42 19.87 6.75
CA SER A 44 18.18 18.91 5.67
C SER A 44 19.38 18.00 5.42
N VAL A 45 20.62 18.54 5.47
CA VAL A 45 21.85 17.75 5.39
C VAL A 45 21.92 16.75 6.55
N ALA A 46 21.67 17.22 7.78
CA ALA A 46 21.69 16.37 8.96
C ALA A 46 20.65 15.24 8.86
N GLN A 47 19.44 15.52 8.40
CA GLN A 47 18.40 14.50 8.26
C GLN A 47 18.68 13.52 7.10
N CYS A 48 19.15 14.00 5.95
CA CYS A 48 19.58 13.13 4.85
C CYS A 48 20.65 12.14 5.31
N ARG A 49 21.59 12.60 6.13
CA ARG A 49 22.64 11.75 6.69
C ARG A 49 22.08 10.70 7.63
N ARG A 50 21.19 11.07 8.56
CA ARG A 50 20.54 10.09 9.47
C ARG A 50 19.77 9.03 8.70
N ILE A 51 19.02 9.41 7.66
CA ILE A 51 18.31 8.46 6.79
C ILE A 51 19.30 7.49 6.10
N ALA A 52 20.41 8.01 5.58
CA ALA A 52 21.46 7.19 4.95
C ALA A 52 22.15 6.27 5.98
N ASP A 53 22.45 6.77 7.17
CA ASP A 53 23.09 6.00 8.26
C ASP A 53 22.17 4.86 8.77
N CYS A 54 20.82 5.01 8.68
CA CYS A 54 19.85 3.93 8.91
C CYS A 54 19.78 2.93 7.76
N GLY A 55 20.51 3.14 6.65
CA GLY A 55 20.55 2.25 5.49
C GLY A 55 19.53 2.58 4.40
N GLY A 56 19.04 3.83 4.36
CA GLY A 56 18.28 4.35 3.22
C GLY A 56 19.19 4.51 1.99
N ASP A 57 18.85 3.83 0.89
CA ASP A 57 19.64 3.87 -0.35
C ASP A 57 19.48 5.20 -1.10
N ILE A 58 18.35 5.87 -0.96
CA ILE A 58 17.98 7.09 -1.71
C ILE A 58 17.18 8.00 -0.78
N VAL A 59 17.45 9.32 -0.80
CA VAL A 59 16.71 10.30 0.00
C VAL A 59 15.98 11.30 -0.89
N ARG A 60 14.70 11.56 -0.59
CA ARG A 60 13.86 12.50 -1.33
C ARG A 60 13.60 13.77 -0.50
N LEU A 61 13.69 14.92 -1.13
CA LEU A 61 13.39 16.23 -0.56
C LEU A 61 12.29 16.92 -1.38
N THR A 62 11.50 17.78 -0.74
CA THR A 62 10.50 18.60 -1.45
C THR A 62 11.16 19.78 -2.16
N ALA A 63 10.65 20.12 -3.36
CA ALA A 63 10.99 21.37 -4.02
C ALA A 63 9.71 21.99 -4.62
N GLN A 64 9.22 23.04 -4.01
CA GLN A 64 8.01 23.76 -4.43
C GLN A 64 8.34 24.85 -5.46
N GLY A 65 9.61 25.33 -5.45
CA GLY A 65 10.10 26.37 -6.33
C GLY A 65 11.54 26.15 -6.80
N VAL A 66 12.00 27.04 -7.67
CA VAL A 66 13.36 27.02 -8.21
C VAL A 66 14.40 27.14 -7.10
N LYS A 67 14.18 28.01 -6.12
CA LYS A 67 15.09 28.21 -4.99
C LYS A 67 15.34 26.94 -4.19
N GLU A 68 14.26 26.22 -3.87
CA GLU A 68 14.35 24.94 -3.14
C GLU A 68 15.03 23.85 -3.99
N ALA A 69 14.77 23.83 -5.31
CA ALA A 69 15.48 22.95 -6.23
C ALA A 69 16.99 23.21 -6.22
N GLU A 70 17.42 24.47 -6.27
CA GLU A 70 18.83 24.88 -6.14
C GLU A 70 19.41 24.52 -4.76
N ASN A 71 18.63 24.66 -3.69
CA ASN A 71 19.06 24.29 -2.35
C ASN A 71 19.31 22.77 -2.24
N ILE A 72 18.56 21.92 -2.93
CA ILE A 72 18.86 20.47 -2.99
C ILE A 72 20.25 20.23 -3.59
N GLY A 73 20.64 21.00 -4.60
CA GLY A 73 22.01 20.96 -5.13
C GLY A 73 23.07 21.32 -4.10
N ARG A 74 22.81 22.34 -3.26
CA ARG A 74 23.70 22.75 -2.14
C ARG A 74 23.76 21.68 -1.06
N ILE A 75 22.61 21.08 -0.68
CA ILE A 75 22.50 19.96 0.26
C ILE A 75 23.33 18.78 -0.24
N ARG A 76 23.20 18.44 -1.54
CA ARG A 76 23.97 17.38 -2.18
C ARG A 76 25.49 17.62 -2.10
N SER A 77 25.93 18.84 -2.36
CA SER A 77 27.35 19.20 -2.28
C SER A 77 27.87 19.07 -0.85
N ALA A 78 27.13 19.60 0.14
CA ALA A 78 27.50 19.53 1.55
C ALA A 78 27.56 18.09 2.08
N LEU A 79 26.65 17.20 1.65
CA LEU A 79 26.69 15.77 1.97
C LEU A 79 27.94 15.09 1.41
N ARG A 80 28.31 15.40 0.16
CA ARG A 80 29.50 14.83 -0.48
C ARG A 80 30.80 15.30 0.15
N GLU A 81 30.89 16.57 0.57
CA GLU A 81 31.99 17.10 1.37
C GLU A 81 32.17 16.36 2.70
N GLN A 82 31.06 15.86 3.26
CA GLN A 82 31.05 15.04 4.49
C GLN A 82 31.25 13.52 4.21
N GLY A 83 31.53 13.12 2.95
CA GLY A 83 31.71 11.73 2.56
C GLY A 83 30.41 10.92 2.45
N CYS A 84 29.25 11.57 2.49
CA CYS A 84 27.95 10.92 2.29
C CYS A 84 27.53 11.03 0.82
N ASN A 85 27.50 9.91 0.10
CA ASN A 85 27.19 9.85 -1.33
C ASN A 85 25.75 9.40 -1.62
N VAL A 86 24.84 9.46 -0.64
CA VAL A 86 23.44 9.08 -0.86
C VAL A 86 22.82 9.94 -1.98
N PRO A 87 22.17 9.31 -2.98
CA PRO A 87 21.51 10.05 -4.05
C PRO A 87 20.31 10.84 -3.54
N LEU A 88 20.15 12.06 -4.08
CA LEU A 88 19.04 12.93 -3.74
C LEU A 88 18.01 13.01 -4.86
N VAL A 89 16.73 12.99 -4.45
CA VAL A 89 15.57 13.11 -5.34
C VAL A 89 14.83 14.41 -5.04
N ALA A 90 14.63 15.26 -6.03
CA ALA A 90 13.74 16.40 -5.93
C ALA A 90 12.28 15.98 -6.19
N ASP A 91 11.39 16.29 -5.26
CA ASP A 91 9.94 16.01 -5.37
C ASP A 91 9.20 17.27 -5.82
N ILE A 92 8.89 17.33 -7.11
CA ILE A 92 8.28 18.49 -7.75
C ILE A 92 6.76 18.31 -7.88
N HIS A 93 6.02 19.35 -7.51
CA HIS A 93 4.58 19.46 -7.71
C HIS A 93 4.22 20.86 -8.25
N PHE A 94 3.33 20.92 -9.21
CA PHE A 94 2.69 22.14 -9.77
C PHE A 94 3.65 23.20 -10.37
N ASN A 95 4.96 22.99 -10.35
CA ASN A 95 5.93 23.98 -10.85
C ASN A 95 6.96 23.34 -11.79
N PRO A 96 6.67 23.28 -13.09
CA PRO A 96 7.61 22.73 -14.07
C PRO A 96 8.99 23.43 -14.05
N LYS A 97 9.05 24.75 -13.79
CA LYS A 97 10.32 25.48 -13.72
C LYS A 97 11.24 24.93 -12.62
N ALA A 98 10.67 24.51 -11.50
CA ALA A 98 11.42 23.85 -10.44
C ALA A 98 11.97 22.49 -10.88
N ALA A 99 11.24 21.75 -11.74
CA ALA A 99 11.73 20.49 -12.30
C ALA A 99 12.94 20.70 -13.21
N PHE A 100 12.92 21.72 -14.06
CA PHE A 100 14.05 22.08 -14.92
C PHE A 100 15.30 22.46 -14.09
N ALA A 101 15.12 23.28 -13.05
CA ALA A 101 16.22 23.63 -12.16
C ALA A 101 16.77 22.43 -11.40
N ALA A 102 15.89 21.55 -10.89
CA ALA A 102 16.26 20.34 -10.16
C ALA A 102 17.01 19.34 -11.06
N ALA A 103 16.61 19.20 -12.32
CA ALA A 103 17.24 18.28 -13.26
C ALA A 103 18.74 18.58 -13.48
N ALA A 104 19.16 19.83 -13.33
CA ALA A 104 20.56 20.22 -13.47
C ALA A 104 21.43 19.93 -12.22
N VAL A 105 20.83 19.70 -11.06
CA VAL A 105 21.58 19.69 -9.78
C VAL A 105 21.31 18.49 -8.88
N THR A 106 20.35 17.62 -9.22
CA THR A 106 20.00 16.44 -8.42
C THR A 106 20.31 15.13 -9.13
N ASP A 107 20.21 14.01 -8.44
CA ASP A 107 20.45 12.68 -9.02
C ASP A 107 19.18 12.09 -9.65
N LYS A 108 18.01 12.52 -9.18
CA LYS A 108 16.70 12.14 -9.74
C LYS A 108 15.67 13.24 -9.51
N VAL A 109 14.79 13.46 -10.46
CA VAL A 109 13.65 14.35 -10.33
C VAL A 109 12.34 13.55 -10.38
N ARG A 110 11.46 13.74 -9.40
CA ARG A 110 10.09 13.24 -9.49
C ARG A 110 9.19 14.33 -10.04
N ILE A 111 8.53 14.01 -11.14
CA ILE A 111 7.43 14.80 -11.69
C ILE A 111 6.12 14.01 -11.58
N ASN A 112 4.99 14.75 -11.52
CA ASN A 112 3.67 14.16 -11.47
C ASN A 112 2.93 14.46 -12.78
N PRO A 113 2.66 13.43 -13.62
CA PRO A 113 1.90 13.60 -14.86
C PRO A 113 0.59 14.38 -14.69
N GLY A 114 -0.10 14.22 -13.56
CA GLY A 114 -1.37 14.90 -13.29
C GLY A 114 -1.27 16.41 -13.09
N ASN A 115 -0.06 17.00 -12.94
CA ASN A 115 0.11 18.42 -12.71
C ASN A 115 1.43 19.01 -13.24
N PHE A 116 2.13 18.29 -14.12
CA PHE A 116 3.36 18.80 -14.74
C PHE A 116 3.07 19.71 -15.94
N VAL A 117 2.11 19.34 -16.77
CA VAL A 117 1.68 20.10 -17.95
C VAL A 117 0.25 20.60 -17.76
N ASP A 118 -0.62 19.74 -17.24
CA ASP A 118 -2.00 20.09 -16.94
C ASP A 118 -2.07 21.02 -15.73
N PRO A 119 -3.07 21.93 -15.66
CA PRO A 119 -3.26 22.79 -14.49
C PRO A 119 -3.63 21.96 -13.26
N ALA A 120 -3.47 22.58 -12.09
CA ALA A 120 -3.91 21.98 -10.83
C ALA A 120 -5.38 21.54 -10.92
N ARG A 121 -5.69 20.37 -10.36
CA ARG A 121 -7.04 19.79 -10.35
C ARG A 121 -8.07 20.76 -9.76
N THR A 122 -9.13 21.01 -10.52
CA THR A 122 -10.24 21.89 -10.12
C THR A 122 -11.55 21.13 -9.89
N PHE A 123 -11.55 19.81 -10.07
CA PHE A 123 -12.70 18.91 -10.00
C PHE A 123 -13.79 19.21 -11.04
N LYS A 124 -13.43 19.82 -12.15
CA LYS A 124 -14.33 20.10 -13.27
C LYS A 124 -14.38 18.93 -14.23
N SER A 125 -15.57 18.67 -14.76
CA SER A 125 -15.73 17.78 -15.91
C SER A 125 -15.45 18.57 -17.19
N LEU A 126 -14.54 18.05 -18.01
CA LEU A 126 -14.13 18.62 -19.28
C LEU A 126 -14.58 17.68 -20.40
N THR A 127 -14.94 18.23 -21.54
CA THR A 127 -15.29 17.44 -22.73
C THR A 127 -14.29 17.78 -23.83
N TYR A 128 -13.70 16.75 -24.42
CA TYR A 128 -12.76 16.87 -25.52
C TYR A 128 -13.24 16.05 -26.71
N THR A 129 -13.11 16.60 -27.93
CA THR A 129 -13.09 15.80 -29.14
C THR A 129 -11.78 15.02 -29.21
N ASP A 130 -11.66 14.06 -30.13
CA ASP A 130 -10.42 13.31 -30.29
C ASP A 130 -9.28 14.22 -30.78
N GLU A 131 -9.58 15.17 -31.68
CA GLU A 131 -8.62 16.16 -32.17
C GLU A 131 -8.13 17.10 -31.04
N GLU A 132 -9.02 17.54 -30.17
CA GLU A 132 -8.66 18.36 -29.00
C GLU A 132 -7.79 17.57 -28.04
N TYR A 133 -8.10 16.28 -27.83
CA TYR A 133 -7.29 15.42 -26.97
C TYR A 133 -5.88 15.17 -27.55
N GLU A 134 -5.77 14.94 -28.86
CA GLU A 134 -4.48 14.84 -29.56
C GLU A 134 -3.65 16.13 -29.43
N ALA A 135 -4.28 17.29 -29.48
CA ALA A 135 -3.61 18.57 -29.25
C ALA A 135 -3.05 18.68 -27.81
N GLU A 136 -3.75 18.12 -26.81
CA GLU A 136 -3.26 18.04 -25.43
C GLU A 136 -2.05 17.07 -25.32
N LEU A 137 -2.07 15.92 -25.99
CA LEU A 137 -0.93 15.01 -26.05
C LEU A 137 0.29 15.68 -26.68
N LYS A 138 0.09 16.45 -27.75
CA LYS A 138 1.16 17.24 -28.34
C LYS A 138 1.71 18.28 -27.36
N ARG A 139 0.86 18.95 -26.58
CA ARG A 139 1.30 19.91 -25.55
C ARG A 139 2.15 19.23 -24.48
N ILE A 140 1.81 17.99 -24.09
CA ILE A 140 2.60 17.18 -23.16
C ILE A 140 3.97 16.87 -23.78
N HIS A 141 4.01 16.40 -25.03
CA HIS A 141 5.25 16.14 -25.76
C HIS A 141 6.15 17.37 -25.80
N ASP A 142 5.63 18.53 -26.25
CA ASP A 142 6.39 19.76 -26.41
C ASP A 142 6.94 20.31 -25.07
N ALA A 143 6.28 20.02 -23.95
CA ALA A 143 6.76 20.38 -22.62
C ALA A 143 7.81 19.41 -22.06
N LEU A 144 7.71 18.11 -22.39
CA LEU A 144 8.62 17.08 -21.88
C LEU A 144 9.96 17.05 -22.61
N VAL A 145 10.00 17.26 -23.93
CA VAL A 145 11.24 17.16 -24.71
C VAL A 145 12.35 18.06 -24.16
N PRO A 146 12.15 19.35 -23.87
CA PRO A 146 13.19 20.19 -23.26
C PRO A 146 13.64 19.68 -21.89
N PHE A 147 12.71 19.19 -21.06
CA PHE A 147 13.02 18.61 -19.74
C PHE A 147 13.89 17.36 -19.87
N ILE A 148 13.52 16.44 -20.76
CA ILE A 148 14.29 15.22 -21.04
C ILE A 148 15.72 15.54 -21.48
N ASN A 149 15.90 16.58 -22.30
CA ASN A 149 17.22 16.99 -22.78
C ASN A 149 18.13 17.45 -21.63
N ILE A 150 17.61 18.22 -20.67
CA ILE A 150 18.36 18.60 -19.47
C ILE A 150 18.70 17.38 -18.62
N CYS A 151 17.72 16.46 -18.40
CA CYS A 151 17.98 15.23 -17.66
C CYS A 151 19.08 14.39 -18.33
N ARG A 152 19.10 14.31 -19.67
CA ARG A 152 20.14 13.60 -20.43
C ARG A 152 21.50 14.26 -20.27
N GLU A 153 21.57 15.58 -20.37
CA GLU A 153 22.81 16.35 -20.24
C GLU A 153 23.46 16.18 -18.85
N HIS A 154 22.63 16.17 -17.80
CA HIS A 154 23.10 16.07 -16.42
C HIS A 154 23.06 14.66 -15.83
N HIS A 155 22.75 13.62 -16.61
CA HIS A 155 22.61 12.23 -16.16
C HIS A 155 21.62 12.07 -14.99
N THR A 156 20.54 12.83 -15.03
CA THR A 156 19.51 12.86 -13.98
C THR A 156 18.38 11.91 -14.34
N ALA A 157 18.14 10.92 -13.48
CA ALA A 157 17.01 10.01 -13.66
C ALA A 157 15.67 10.72 -13.39
N VAL A 158 14.60 10.19 -13.97
CA VAL A 158 13.25 10.74 -13.79
C VAL A 158 12.36 9.72 -13.08
N ARG A 159 11.54 10.14 -12.12
CA ARG A 159 10.44 9.33 -11.62
C ARG A 159 9.11 9.94 -12.05
N LEU A 160 8.35 9.20 -12.84
CA LEU A 160 6.95 9.52 -13.12
C LEU A 160 6.10 9.01 -11.95
N GLY A 161 5.60 9.93 -11.14
CA GLY A 161 4.91 9.61 -9.90
C GLY A 161 3.44 10.02 -9.93
N VAL A 162 2.54 9.06 -10.25
CA VAL A 162 1.10 9.28 -10.26
C VAL A 162 0.52 8.96 -8.88
N ASN A 163 -0.27 9.88 -8.34
CA ASN A 163 -1.08 9.68 -7.15
C ASN A 163 -2.56 9.72 -7.53
N HIS A 164 -3.36 8.80 -7.00
CA HIS A 164 -4.81 8.72 -7.23
C HIS A 164 -5.52 10.07 -6.94
N GLY A 165 -5.11 10.77 -5.88
CA GLY A 165 -5.68 12.05 -5.49
C GLY A 165 -5.30 13.24 -6.38
N SER A 166 -4.31 13.11 -7.29
CA SER A 166 -3.76 14.22 -8.08
C SER A 166 -3.80 14.01 -9.59
N LEU A 167 -4.74 13.21 -10.08
CA LEU A 167 -5.01 13.11 -11.52
C LEU A 167 -5.53 14.44 -12.06
N SER A 168 -5.15 14.80 -13.31
CA SER A 168 -5.67 16.01 -13.97
C SER A 168 -7.15 15.90 -14.28
N ASP A 169 -7.84 17.06 -14.38
CA ASP A 169 -9.25 17.09 -14.77
C ASP A 169 -9.47 16.48 -16.18
N ARG A 170 -8.47 16.58 -17.08
CA ARG A 170 -8.48 15.97 -18.41
C ARG A 170 -8.55 14.44 -18.33
N ILE A 171 -7.64 13.82 -17.57
CA ILE A 171 -7.62 12.36 -17.37
C ILE A 171 -8.89 11.91 -16.66
N MET A 172 -9.31 12.63 -15.62
CA MET A 172 -10.52 12.29 -14.87
C MET A 172 -11.80 12.35 -15.71
N SER A 173 -11.88 13.30 -16.63
CA SER A 173 -13.04 13.46 -17.51
C SER A 173 -13.16 12.33 -18.54
N ARG A 174 -12.03 11.77 -19.01
CA ARG A 174 -12.02 10.72 -20.03
C ARG A 174 -11.97 9.31 -19.44
N TYR A 175 -11.21 9.09 -18.36
CA TYR A 175 -10.94 7.75 -17.78
C TYR A 175 -11.47 7.57 -16.35
N GLY A 176 -11.98 8.65 -15.74
CA GLY A 176 -12.47 8.63 -14.36
C GLY A 176 -11.35 8.64 -13.30
N ASN A 177 -11.76 8.73 -12.03
CA ASN A 177 -10.85 8.60 -10.87
C ASN A 177 -10.63 7.12 -10.54
N THR A 178 -9.97 6.41 -11.43
CA THR A 178 -9.83 4.95 -11.44
C THR A 178 -8.39 4.52 -11.61
N ALA A 179 -8.09 3.25 -11.36
CA ALA A 179 -6.80 2.65 -11.68
C ALA A 179 -6.47 2.82 -13.19
N ALA A 180 -7.45 2.69 -14.08
CA ALA A 180 -7.26 2.91 -15.51
C ALA A 180 -6.86 4.36 -15.84
N GLY A 181 -7.48 5.35 -15.18
CA GLY A 181 -7.08 6.76 -15.32
C GLY A 181 -5.66 7.02 -14.82
N MET A 182 -5.25 6.37 -13.73
CA MET A 182 -3.87 6.43 -13.26
C MET A 182 -2.89 5.87 -14.30
N VAL A 183 -3.22 4.75 -14.91
CA VAL A 183 -2.39 4.10 -15.94
C VAL A 183 -2.22 5.00 -17.15
N GLU A 184 -3.31 5.51 -17.74
CA GLU A 184 -3.19 6.36 -18.92
C GLU A 184 -2.43 7.65 -18.62
N SER A 185 -2.62 8.24 -17.42
CA SER A 185 -1.86 9.42 -17.00
C SER A 185 -0.34 9.24 -17.06
N VAL A 186 0.19 8.04 -16.77
CA VAL A 186 1.61 7.76 -16.87
C VAL A 186 2.01 7.29 -18.26
N MET A 187 1.18 6.52 -18.97
CA MET A 187 1.49 5.99 -20.29
C MET A 187 1.64 7.08 -21.33
N GLU A 188 0.83 8.14 -21.27
CA GLU A 188 0.98 9.32 -22.13
C GLU A 188 2.39 9.93 -22.03
N PHE A 189 2.94 10.00 -20.84
CA PHE A 189 4.30 10.48 -20.61
C PHE A 189 5.35 9.46 -21.04
N LEU A 190 5.17 8.19 -20.71
CA LEU A 190 6.12 7.13 -21.06
C LEU A 190 6.35 7.02 -22.56
N ARG A 191 5.29 7.14 -23.37
CA ARG A 191 5.42 7.12 -24.84
C ARG A 191 6.37 8.21 -25.35
N VAL A 192 6.32 9.42 -24.75
CA VAL A 192 7.26 10.51 -25.08
C VAL A 192 8.69 10.15 -24.65
N PHE A 193 8.89 9.59 -23.46
CA PHE A 193 10.23 9.17 -23.00
C PHE A 193 10.84 8.10 -23.92
N VAL A 194 10.05 7.11 -24.36
CA VAL A 194 10.46 6.06 -25.28
C VAL A 194 10.79 6.66 -26.67
N GLU A 195 9.94 7.54 -27.20
CA GLU A 195 10.18 8.27 -28.46
C GLU A 195 11.51 9.02 -28.42
N GLN A 196 11.78 9.69 -27.28
CA GLN A 196 13.04 10.42 -27.08
C GLN A 196 14.24 9.52 -26.71
N LYS A 197 14.05 8.18 -26.64
CA LYS A 197 15.08 7.20 -26.27
C LYS A 197 15.74 7.53 -24.92
N PHE A 198 14.94 7.93 -23.94
CA PHE A 198 15.38 8.19 -22.59
C PHE A 198 14.79 7.14 -21.65
N TYR A 199 15.63 6.25 -21.13
CA TYR A 199 15.22 5.07 -20.36
C TYR A 199 15.55 5.16 -18.86
N ASP A 200 16.24 6.22 -18.41
CA ASP A 200 16.51 6.46 -16.99
C ASP A 200 15.23 6.92 -16.27
N VAL A 201 14.19 6.09 -16.33
CA VAL A 201 12.84 6.38 -15.82
C VAL A 201 12.39 5.32 -14.84
N VAL A 202 11.81 5.76 -13.72
CA VAL A 202 11.17 4.92 -12.69
C VAL A 202 9.68 5.30 -12.58
N ILE A 203 8.82 4.32 -12.42
CA ILE A 203 7.36 4.53 -12.35
C ILE A 203 6.87 4.34 -10.92
N SER A 204 5.93 5.16 -10.49
CA SER A 204 5.20 4.91 -9.24
C SER A 204 3.72 5.25 -9.37
N MET A 205 2.88 4.28 -8.96
CA MET A 205 1.43 4.41 -8.88
C MET A 205 1.06 4.34 -7.40
N LYS A 206 0.52 5.40 -6.84
CA LYS A 206 0.26 5.48 -5.40
C LYS A 206 -1.18 5.87 -5.11
N ALA A 207 -1.75 5.23 -4.10
CA ALA A 207 -3.03 5.56 -3.52
C ALA A 207 -3.01 5.30 -2.01
N SER A 208 -3.89 5.94 -1.26
CA SER A 208 -4.14 5.64 0.15
C SER A 208 -4.98 4.36 0.32
N ASN A 209 -5.81 4.04 -0.67
CA ASN A 209 -6.52 2.77 -0.76
C ASN A 209 -5.60 1.70 -1.37
N VAL A 210 -5.27 0.68 -0.58
CA VAL A 210 -4.36 -0.40 -0.98
C VAL A 210 -4.87 -1.17 -2.19
N VAL A 211 -6.17 -1.46 -2.27
CA VAL A 211 -6.78 -2.18 -3.40
C VAL A 211 -6.58 -1.42 -4.71
N VAL A 212 -6.86 -0.10 -4.71
CA VAL A 212 -6.65 0.77 -5.89
C VAL A 212 -5.18 0.84 -6.27
N MET A 213 -4.29 0.92 -5.28
CA MET A 213 -2.83 0.98 -5.53
C MET A 213 -2.33 -0.31 -6.17
N VAL A 214 -2.73 -1.48 -5.65
CA VAL A 214 -2.33 -2.78 -6.18
C VAL A 214 -2.87 -2.98 -7.60
N GLU A 215 -4.16 -2.67 -7.83
CA GLU A 215 -4.77 -2.72 -9.16
C GLU A 215 -4.03 -1.80 -10.15
N ALA A 216 -3.75 -0.56 -9.77
CA ALA A 216 -3.09 0.41 -10.64
C ALA A 216 -1.68 -0.05 -11.03
N VAL A 217 -0.92 -0.65 -10.10
CA VAL A 217 0.43 -1.18 -10.39
C VAL A 217 0.34 -2.40 -11.32
N ARG A 218 -0.56 -3.34 -11.08
CA ARG A 218 -0.76 -4.50 -11.97
C ARG A 218 -1.14 -4.06 -13.39
N ARG A 219 -2.08 -3.12 -13.50
CA ARG A 219 -2.53 -2.59 -14.79
C ARG A 219 -1.43 -1.81 -15.54
N VAL A 220 -0.63 -1.00 -14.84
CA VAL A 220 0.47 -0.29 -15.52
C VAL A 220 1.55 -1.26 -16.00
N VAL A 221 1.82 -2.33 -15.25
CA VAL A 221 2.73 -3.39 -15.71
C VAL A 221 2.20 -4.06 -16.97
N ALA A 222 0.91 -4.44 -16.99
CA ALA A 222 0.29 -5.03 -18.17
C ALA A 222 0.30 -4.08 -19.39
N ALA A 223 0.05 -2.78 -19.18
CA ALA A 223 0.10 -1.77 -20.23
C ALA A 223 1.52 -1.56 -20.76
N MET A 224 2.51 -1.48 -19.87
CA MET A 224 3.92 -1.39 -20.27
C MET A 224 4.38 -2.63 -21.05
N ASP A 225 4.04 -3.83 -20.57
CA ASP A 225 4.41 -5.09 -21.25
C ASP A 225 3.78 -5.19 -22.64
N ALA A 226 2.54 -4.68 -22.82
CA ALA A 226 1.86 -4.63 -24.11
C ALA A 226 2.54 -3.68 -25.14
N GLU A 227 3.27 -2.67 -24.67
CA GLU A 227 4.01 -1.70 -25.49
C GLU A 227 5.54 -1.95 -25.44
N ASP A 228 5.99 -3.13 -24.98
CA ASP A 228 7.41 -3.53 -24.85
C ASP A 228 8.22 -2.56 -23.95
N MET A 229 7.61 -2.07 -22.89
CA MET A 229 8.23 -1.17 -21.93
C MET A 229 8.52 -1.91 -20.61
N HIS A 230 9.76 -1.86 -20.14
CA HIS A 230 10.20 -2.60 -18.95
C HIS A 230 10.83 -1.68 -17.89
N PHE A 231 10.16 -0.57 -17.60
CA PHE A 231 10.64 0.39 -16.60
C PHE A 231 10.53 -0.17 -15.17
N PRO A 232 11.53 0.14 -14.30
CA PRO A 232 11.48 -0.24 -12.89
C PRO A 232 10.38 0.52 -12.13
N LEU A 233 9.88 -0.13 -11.06
CA LEU A 233 8.79 0.35 -10.25
C LEU A 233 9.26 0.81 -8.87
N HIS A 234 8.72 1.95 -8.42
CA HIS A 234 8.82 2.43 -7.04
C HIS A 234 7.49 2.23 -6.33
N LEU A 235 7.43 1.31 -5.37
CA LEU A 235 6.22 1.00 -4.64
C LEU A 235 6.08 1.82 -3.36
N GLY A 236 4.84 2.08 -2.98
CA GLY A 236 4.52 2.72 -1.70
C GLY A 236 3.03 3.02 -1.59
N VAL A 237 2.49 2.83 -0.39
CA VAL A 237 1.14 3.27 -0.04
C VAL A 237 1.24 4.71 0.45
N THR A 238 0.43 5.63 -0.11
CA THR A 238 0.36 7.00 0.40
C THR A 238 -0.51 7.06 1.65
N GLU A 239 -0.20 7.99 2.54
CA GLU A 239 -1.01 8.25 3.74
C GLU A 239 -1.34 6.94 4.50
N ALA A 240 -0.34 6.08 4.67
CA ALA A 240 -0.52 4.77 5.31
C ALA A 240 -0.94 4.89 6.78
N GLY A 241 -0.53 5.97 7.44
CA GLY A 241 -0.94 6.28 8.80
C GLY A 241 0.23 6.21 9.79
N PHE A 242 -0.13 6.19 11.07
CA PHE A 242 0.79 6.24 12.20
C PHE A 242 0.91 4.87 12.89
N GLY A 243 2.09 4.53 13.37
CA GLY A 243 2.33 3.36 14.22
C GLY A 243 2.08 2.03 13.50
N GLU A 244 1.43 1.14 14.19
CA GLU A 244 1.13 -0.23 13.74
C GLU A 244 0.29 -0.25 12.46
N ASP A 245 -0.69 0.66 12.36
CA ASP A 245 -1.58 0.76 11.20
C ASP A 245 -0.83 1.06 9.91
N GLY A 246 0.12 2.01 9.97
CA GLY A 246 0.93 2.38 8.82
C GLY A 246 1.86 1.26 8.36
N ARG A 247 2.47 0.54 9.32
CA ARG A 247 3.33 -0.61 9.06
C ARG A 247 2.56 -1.74 8.39
N ILE A 248 1.43 -2.14 8.98
CA ILE A 248 0.58 -3.21 8.46
C ILE A 248 0.01 -2.84 7.08
N LYS A 249 -0.52 -1.63 6.92
CA LYS A 249 -1.08 -1.18 5.65
C LYS A 249 -0.03 -1.15 4.53
N SER A 250 1.20 -0.71 4.84
CA SER A 250 2.33 -0.75 3.91
C SER A 250 2.74 -2.19 3.58
N ALA A 251 2.82 -3.07 4.58
CA ALA A 251 3.15 -4.48 4.38
C ALA A 251 2.10 -5.20 3.51
N VAL A 252 0.81 -4.95 3.73
CA VAL A 252 -0.29 -5.49 2.90
C VAL A 252 -0.14 -5.07 1.44
N GLY A 253 0.02 -3.78 1.17
CA GLY A 253 0.04 -3.28 -0.22
C GLY A 253 1.35 -3.53 -0.95
N ILE A 254 2.47 -3.15 -0.34
CA ILE A 254 3.80 -3.33 -0.95
C ILE A 254 4.16 -4.82 -0.96
N GLY A 255 3.88 -5.55 0.12
CA GLY A 255 4.16 -6.97 0.24
C GLY A 255 3.41 -7.82 -0.79
N CYS A 256 2.15 -7.49 -1.09
CA CYS A 256 1.38 -8.13 -2.16
C CYS A 256 2.10 -8.01 -3.50
N LEU A 257 2.41 -6.79 -3.94
CA LEU A 257 3.09 -6.56 -5.22
C LEU A 257 4.49 -7.16 -5.28
N MET A 258 5.26 -7.03 -4.21
CA MET A 258 6.59 -7.65 -4.14
C MET A 258 6.51 -9.18 -4.19
N SER A 259 5.49 -9.80 -3.59
CA SER A 259 5.28 -11.26 -3.66
C SER A 259 5.01 -11.74 -5.10
N GLU A 260 4.48 -10.85 -5.95
CA GLU A 260 4.28 -11.07 -7.39
C GLU A 260 5.53 -10.74 -8.23
N GLY A 261 6.66 -10.43 -7.58
CA GLY A 261 7.92 -10.05 -8.22
C GLY A 261 7.96 -8.63 -8.73
N LEU A 262 7.00 -7.78 -8.37
CA LEU A 262 6.94 -6.37 -8.77
C LEU A 262 7.61 -5.47 -7.74
N GLY A 263 8.37 -4.49 -8.20
CA GLY A 263 9.02 -3.48 -7.37
C GLY A 263 10.54 -3.58 -7.32
N ASP A 264 11.19 -2.46 -7.68
CA ASP A 264 12.65 -2.31 -7.73
C ASP A 264 13.15 -1.34 -6.67
N THR A 265 12.26 -0.48 -6.17
CA THR A 265 12.49 0.38 -5.02
C THR A 265 11.18 0.58 -4.26
N ILE A 266 11.26 0.73 -2.95
CA ILE A 266 10.08 0.92 -2.10
C ILE A 266 10.25 2.09 -1.13
N ARG A 267 9.10 2.64 -0.68
CA ARG A 267 9.03 3.50 0.50
C ARG A 267 7.85 3.07 1.37
N VAL A 268 8.13 2.72 2.61
CA VAL A 268 7.12 2.69 3.67
C VAL A 268 6.88 4.14 4.12
N SER A 269 5.64 4.61 4.10
CA SER A 269 5.31 6.00 4.44
C SER A 269 4.57 6.05 5.76
N LEU A 270 5.23 6.50 6.81
CA LEU A 270 4.68 6.61 8.16
C LEU A 270 4.50 8.06 8.56
N SER A 271 3.48 8.35 9.38
CA SER A 271 3.33 9.66 10.04
C SER A 271 4.25 9.77 11.27
N GLU A 272 5.51 9.39 11.10
CA GLU A 272 6.58 9.33 12.10
C GLU A 272 7.86 9.97 11.53
N ASP A 273 8.95 9.95 12.30
CA ASP A 273 10.23 10.43 11.78
C ASP A 273 10.71 9.56 10.62
N PRO A 274 11.23 10.17 9.54
CA PRO A 274 11.58 9.45 8.31
C PRO A 274 12.61 8.32 8.50
N GLU A 275 13.46 8.42 9.50
CA GLU A 275 14.47 7.43 9.85
C GLU A 275 13.83 6.09 10.27
N VAL A 276 12.64 6.13 10.89
CA VAL A 276 11.89 4.93 11.33
C VAL A 276 11.31 4.13 10.15
N GLU A 277 11.06 4.78 9.01
CA GLU A 277 10.55 4.11 7.81
C GLU A 277 11.54 3.07 7.25
N VAL A 278 12.85 3.35 7.37
CA VAL A 278 13.92 2.58 6.70
C VAL A 278 14.02 1.16 7.23
N PRO A 279 14.12 0.89 8.55
CA PRO A 279 14.17 -0.47 9.08
C PRO A 279 12.95 -1.31 8.72
N VAL A 280 11.76 -0.72 8.76
CA VAL A 280 10.50 -1.40 8.37
C VAL A 280 10.53 -1.81 6.91
N ALA A 281 10.96 -0.90 6.03
CA ALA A 281 11.09 -1.18 4.60
C ALA A 281 12.14 -2.26 4.33
N GLN A 282 13.28 -2.23 5.03
CA GLN A 282 14.33 -3.25 4.92
C GLN A 282 13.83 -4.63 5.34
N LYS A 283 13.11 -4.73 6.47
CA LYS A 283 12.49 -5.99 6.92
C LYS A 283 11.54 -6.55 5.86
N LEU A 284 10.71 -5.70 5.26
CA LEU A 284 9.80 -6.12 4.19
C LEU A 284 10.54 -6.62 2.95
N VAL A 285 11.55 -5.88 2.49
CA VAL A 285 12.40 -6.31 1.36
C VAL A 285 13.07 -7.64 1.67
N GLN A 286 13.72 -7.76 2.82
CA GLN A 286 14.41 -8.97 3.25
C GLN A 286 13.46 -10.16 3.29
N TYR A 287 12.28 -10.00 3.89
CA TYR A 287 11.29 -11.07 4.00
C TYR A 287 10.82 -11.58 2.64
N ILE A 288 10.42 -10.67 1.75
CA ILE A 288 9.89 -11.08 0.44
C ILE A 288 10.99 -11.65 -0.45
N THR A 289 12.17 -11.01 -0.48
CA THR A 289 13.28 -11.49 -1.35
C THR A 289 13.90 -12.80 -0.87
N SER A 290 13.75 -13.15 0.42
CA SER A 290 14.18 -14.43 0.95
C SER A 290 13.43 -15.62 0.35
N ARG A 291 12.30 -15.41 -0.34
CA ARG A 291 11.55 -16.44 -1.06
C ARG A 291 12.27 -16.94 -2.32
N ALA A 292 13.26 -16.21 -2.82
CA ALA A 292 14.04 -16.63 -3.98
C ALA A 292 14.66 -18.03 -3.76
N GLY A 293 14.50 -18.92 -4.76
CA GLY A 293 15.01 -20.29 -4.67
C GLY A 293 14.14 -21.24 -3.83
N HIS A 294 12.90 -20.86 -3.49
CA HIS A 294 11.94 -21.77 -2.87
C HIS A 294 11.70 -23.04 -3.71
N ALA A 295 11.23 -24.09 -3.07
CA ALA A 295 10.83 -25.30 -3.79
C ALA A 295 9.72 -24.99 -4.81
N PRO A 296 9.82 -25.48 -6.08
CA PRO A 296 8.85 -25.21 -7.12
C PRO A 296 7.41 -25.57 -6.70
N ILE A 297 6.47 -24.71 -7.07
CA ILE A 297 5.04 -24.87 -6.79
C ILE A 297 4.32 -25.12 -8.13
N GLU A 298 3.78 -26.31 -8.29
CA GLU A 298 3.04 -26.70 -9.48
C GLU A 298 1.55 -26.45 -9.26
N ALA A 299 1.00 -25.45 -9.96
CA ALA A 299 -0.41 -25.14 -9.93
C ALA A 299 -0.86 -24.42 -11.21
N VAL A 300 -2.17 -24.38 -11.42
CA VAL A 300 -2.79 -23.68 -12.56
C VAL A 300 -3.84 -22.73 -11.99
N PRO A 301 -3.88 -21.46 -12.42
CA PRO A 301 -4.96 -20.56 -12.05
C PRO A 301 -6.33 -21.15 -12.44
N TYR A 302 -7.36 -20.92 -11.63
CA TYR A 302 -8.69 -21.37 -12.01
C TYR A 302 -9.21 -20.55 -13.21
N GLU A 303 -10.09 -21.20 -14.00
CA GLU A 303 -10.66 -20.59 -15.20
C GLU A 303 -11.45 -19.31 -14.86
N GLY A 304 -11.14 -18.21 -15.55
CA GLY A 304 -11.75 -16.90 -15.32
C GLY A 304 -11.14 -16.10 -14.17
N TYR A 305 -10.01 -16.53 -13.59
CA TYR A 305 -9.27 -15.71 -12.65
C TYR A 305 -8.66 -14.49 -13.33
N ASP A 306 -9.06 -13.29 -12.91
CA ASP A 306 -8.46 -12.04 -13.34
C ASP A 306 -7.41 -11.56 -12.32
N ALA A 307 -6.14 -11.77 -12.66
CA ALA A 307 -5.04 -11.37 -11.78
C ALA A 307 -4.84 -9.84 -11.68
N LEU A 308 -5.42 -9.03 -12.59
CA LEU A 308 -5.38 -7.57 -12.50
C LEU A 308 -6.38 -7.04 -11.48
N LEU A 309 -7.57 -7.66 -11.45
CA LEU A 309 -8.67 -7.29 -10.56
C LEU A 309 -9.32 -8.56 -9.97
N PRO A 310 -8.64 -9.23 -9.02
CA PRO A 310 -9.18 -10.44 -8.43
C PRO A 310 -10.52 -10.20 -7.73
N VAL A 311 -11.49 -11.05 -8.01
CA VAL A 311 -12.78 -11.04 -7.34
C VAL A 311 -12.77 -12.09 -6.23
N ARG A 312 -13.39 -11.77 -5.09
CA ARG A 312 -13.46 -12.72 -3.97
C ARG A 312 -14.06 -14.05 -4.43
N ARG A 313 -13.34 -15.14 -4.14
CA ARG A 313 -13.75 -16.51 -4.39
C ARG A 313 -15.14 -16.78 -3.83
N LYS A 314 -15.99 -17.46 -4.60
CA LYS A 314 -17.28 -17.94 -4.09
C LYS A 314 -17.04 -19.15 -3.19
N SER A 315 -17.66 -19.17 -2.02
CA SER A 315 -17.63 -20.27 -1.06
C SER A 315 -19.03 -20.52 -0.49
N LEU A 316 -19.22 -21.68 0.09
CA LEU A 316 -20.42 -22.00 0.87
C LEU A 316 -20.42 -21.18 2.18
N THR A 317 -21.58 -21.03 2.79
CA THR A 317 -21.68 -20.42 4.13
C THR A 317 -21.89 -21.53 5.17
N VAL A 318 -21.02 -21.58 6.17
CA VAL A 318 -21.08 -22.52 7.29
C VAL A 318 -21.46 -21.78 8.57
N LEU A 319 -22.32 -22.37 9.41
CA LEU A 319 -22.81 -21.79 10.67
C LEU A 319 -23.48 -20.40 10.53
N ASP A 320 -23.88 -20.01 9.32
CA ASP A 320 -24.32 -18.63 9.00
C ASP A 320 -23.32 -17.52 9.41
N LYS A 321 -22.06 -17.87 9.61
CA LYS A 321 -20.99 -16.98 10.13
C LYS A 321 -19.78 -16.88 9.21
N ILE A 322 -19.39 -17.96 8.52
CA ILE A 322 -18.15 -18.02 7.76
C ILE A 322 -18.41 -18.45 6.31
N GLY A 323 -17.76 -17.78 5.36
CA GLY A 323 -17.90 -18.02 3.92
C GLY A 323 -19.03 -17.24 3.26
N GLY A 324 -19.27 -17.51 1.99
CA GLY A 324 -20.28 -16.83 1.18
C GLY A 324 -20.03 -15.32 1.07
N LYS A 325 -21.05 -14.54 1.40
CA LYS A 325 -20.98 -13.06 1.43
C LYS A 325 -20.62 -12.47 2.80
N LYS A 326 -20.33 -13.32 3.79
CA LYS A 326 -19.94 -12.84 5.13
C LYS A 326 -18.58 -12.16 5.09
N VAL A 327 -18.34 -11.24 6.02
CA VAL A 327 -16.99 -10.69 6.22
C VAL A 327 -16.05 -11.81 6.67
N PRO A 328 -14.76 -11.75 6.35
CA PRO A 328 -13.83 -12.79 6.79
C PRO A 328 -13.81 -12.94 8.30
N ALA A 329 -13.90 -14.19 8.76
CA ALA A 329 -13.84 -14.51 10.18
C ALA A 329 -12.40 -14.41 10.70
N LEU A 330 -12.24 -14.18 12.02
CA LEU A 330 -10.95 -14.18 12.69
C LEU A 330 -10.89 -15.31 13.70
N VAL A 331 -9.87 -16.17 13.59
CA VAL A 331 -9.53 -17.21 14.56
C VAL A 331 -8.29 -16.77 15.34
N ALA A 332 -8.25 -17.00 16.65
CA ALA A 332 -7.12 -16.70 17.53
C ALA A 332 -6.69 -17.92 18.35
N SER A 333 -5.39 -18.15 18.46
CA SER A 333 -4.78 -19.22 19.28
C SER A 333 -4.64 -18.80 20.74
N CYS A 334 -5.77 -18.63 21.42
CA CYS A 334 -5.81 -18.24 22.83
C CYS A 334 -7.16 -18.60 23.44
N SER A 335 -7.27 -18.49 24.76
CA SER A 335 -8.57 -18.59 25.43
C SER A 335 -9.35 -17.27 25.35
N PRO A 336 -10.69 -17.27 25.52
CA PRO A 336 -11.46 -16.04 25.61
C PRO A 336 -11.00 -15.07 26.71
N ASP A 337 -10.42 -15.61 27.79
CA ASP A 337 -9.95 -14.83 28.95
C ASP A 337 -8.65 -14.05 28.63
N ASP A 338 -7.91 -14.47 27.61
CA ASP A 338 -6.67 -13.78 27.17
C ASP A 338 -6.97 -12.48 26.41
N ILE A 339 -8.23 -12.28 26.00
CA ILE A 339 -8.65 -11.14 25.19
C ILE A 339 -9.47 -10.16 26.02
N GLN A 340 -8.83 -9.11 26.50
CA GLN A 340 -9.45 -8.08 27.35
C GLN A 340 -9.95 -6.85 26.56
N GLY A 341 -9.45 -6.64 25.34
CA GLY A 341 -9.78 -5.48 24.50
C GLY A 341 -11.20 -5.50 23.91
N LYS A 342 -11.59 -4.41 23.27
CA LYS A 342 -12.89 -4.27 22.57
C LYS A 342 -12.99 -5.19 21.34
N LEU A 343 -11.87 -5.42 20.63
CA LEU A 343 -11.83 -6.31 19.47
C LEU A 343 -11.70 -7.75 19.95
N LYS A 344 -12.70 -8.57 19.64
CA LYS A 344 -12.75 -9.99 19.94
C LYS A 344 -12.67 -10.79 18.64
N PRO A 345 -11.94 -11.93 18.59
CA PRO A 345 -12.01 -12.85 17.46
C PRO A 345 -13.40 -13.50 17.40
N ASP A 346 -13.74 -14.05 16.24
CA ASP A 346 -14.99 -14.80 16.05
C ASP A 346 -14.89 -16.22 16.60
N TYR A 347 -13.67 -16.77 16.58
CA TYR A 347 -13.35 -18.11 17.08
C TYR A 347 -12.03 -18.14 17.85
N TYR A 348 -11.97 -19.02 18.82
CA TYR A 348 -10.77 -19.28 19.62
C TYR A 348 -10.28 -20.71 19.37
N PHE A 349 -8.98 -20.90 19.37
CA PHE A 349 -8.37 -22.24 19.29
C PHE A 349 -7.57 -22.53 20.54
N ALA A 350 -7.94 -23.60 21.24
CA ALA A 350 -7.23 -24.13 22.39
C ALA A 350 -7.42 -25.65 22.46
N ASP A 351 -6.44 -26.36 22.98
CA ASP A 351 -6.50 -27.82 23.23
C ASP A 351 -6.94 -28.65 22.01
N GLY A 352 -6.52 -28.27 20.80
CA GLY A 352 -6.83 -28.95 19.55
C GLY A 352 -8.24 -28.74 19.02
N ALA A 353 -8.99 -27.80 19.59
CA ALA A 353 -10.36 -27.51 19.20
C ALA A 353 -10.61 -26.02 18.97
N ILE A 354 -11.56 -25.72 18.12
CA ILE A 354 -12.02 -24.38 17.78
C ILE A 354 -13.37 -24.13 18.44
N THR A 355 -13.53 -23.00 19.12
CA THR A 355 -14.78 -22.64 19.80
C THR A 355 -15.24 -21.22 19.44
N ASP A 356 -16.54 -21.00 19.33
CA ASP A 356 -17.17 -19.68 19.25
C ASP A 356 -17.65 -19.16 20.62
N GLY A 357 -17.24 -19.82 21.71
CA GLY A 357 -17.66 -19.55 23.07
C GLY A 357 -18.94 -20.29 23.47
N THR A 358 -19.67 -20.88 22.54
CA THR A 358 -20.90 -21.66 22.77
C THR A 358 -20.73 -23.12 22.35
N HIS A 359 -20.11 -23.31 21.19
CA HIS A 359 -19.89 -24.63 20.62
C HIS A 359 -18.40 -24.85 20.43
N THR A 360 -18.00 -26.11 20.49
CA THR A 360 -16.60 -26.54 20.30
C THR A 360 -16.53 -27.56 19.20
N TYR A 361 -15.59 -27.37 18.28
CA TYR A 361 -15.37 -28.22 17.11
C TYR A 361 -13.91 -28.70 17.11
N PRO A 362 -13.64 -30.00 17.01
CA PRO A 362 -12.28 -30.48 16.86
C PRO A 362 -11.67 -30.01 15.53
N LEU A 363 -10.40 -29.66 15.54
CA LEU A 363 -9.63 -29.45 14.32
C LEU A 363 -8.98 -30.78 13.92
N VAL A 364 -9.38 -31.30 12.75
CA VAL A 364 -8.94 -32.62 12.27
C VAL A 364 -8.07 -32.44 11.04
N ALA A 365 -6.95 -33.17 10.94
CA ALA A 365 -6.17 -33.19 9.72
C ALA A 365 -6.95 -33.87 8.56
N LEU A 366 -6.78 -33.40 7.32
CA LEU A 366 -7.48 -33.97 6.16
C LEU A 366 -7.25 -35.49 6.02
N ALA A 367 -6.07 -36.00 6.39
CA ALA A 367 -5.75 -37.41 6.33
C ALA A 367 -6.61 -38.28 7.29
N ASP A 368 -7.08 -37.69 8.40
CA ASP A 368 -7.88 -38.37 9.43
C ASP A 368 -9.37 -37.97 9.33
N PHE A 369 -9.72 -37.16 8.34
CA PHE A 369 -11.05 -36.60 8.20
C PHE A 369 -12.07 -37.65 7.71
N THR A 370 -13.19 -37.73 8.41
CA THR A 370 -14.36 -38.50 7.99
C THR A 370 -15.58 -37.59 7.94
N PRO A 371 -16.26 -37.46 6.78
CA PRO A 371 -17.46 -36.62 6.65
C PRO A 371 -18.59 -37.08 7.59
N ASP A 372 -19.14 -36.14 8.35
CA ASP A 372 -20.31 -36.31 9.18
C ASP A 372 -21.38 -35.26 8.81
N ALA A 373 -22.40 -35.65 8.08
CA ALA A 373 -23.47 -34.77 7.64
C ALA A 373 -24.38 -34.32 8.78
N THR A 374 -24.28 -34.93 9.97
CA THR A 374 -25.06 -34.56 11.16
C THR A 374 -24.41 -33.52 12.02
N ALA A 375 -23.09 -33.33 11.87
CA ALA A 375 -22.34 -32.30 12.58
C ALA A 375 -22.74 -30.90 12.10
N ALA A 376 -22.88 -29.96 13.05
CA ALA A 376 -23.20 -28.56 12.71
C ALA A 376 -22.08 -27.89 11.88
N ALA A 377 -20.82 -28.21 12.19
CA ALA A 377 -19.65 -27.87 11.41
C ALA A 377 -18.50 -28.85 11.68
N GLN A 378 -17.61 -29.00 10.70
CA GLN A 378 -16.37 -29.76 10.80
C GLN A 378 -15.21 -28.87 10.36
N TRP A 379 -14.16 -28.75 11.17
CA TRP A 379 -12.97 -27.96 10.84
C TRP A 379 -11.83 -28.88 10.43
N VAL A 380 -11.33 -28.68 9.20
CA VAL A 380 -10.36 -29.58 8.58
C VAL A 380 -9.10 -28.82 8.20
N GLU A 381 -7.96 -29.22 8.79
CA GLU A 381 -6.67 -28.68 8.41
C GLU A 381 -6.19 -29.30 7.10
N VAL A 382 -5.85 -28.44 6.15
CA VAL A 382 -5.35 -28.82 4.82
C VAL A 382 -4.00 -28.13 4.59
N LYS A 383 -2.95 -28.94 4.40
CA LYS A 383 -1.63 -28.43 4.05
C LYS A 383 -1.56 -28.16 2.54
N ALA A 384 -0.88 -27.07 2.16
CA ALA A 384 -0.81 -26.65 0.77
C ALA A 384 -0.08 -27.63 -0.17
N ASP A 385 0.75 -28.51 0.37
CA ASP A 385 1.45 -29.60 -0.34
C ASP A 385 0.67 -30.91 -0.42
N VAL A 386 -0.61 -30.90 -0.05
CA VAL A 386 -1.50 -32.06 -0.11
C VAL A 386 -1.68 -32.53 -1.56
N ALA A 387 -1.76 -33.85 -1.76
CA ALA A 387 -2.13 -34.41 -3.05
C ALA A 387 -3.56 -33.97 -3.42
N LYS A 388 -3.71 -33.37 -4.60
CA LYS A 388 -5.00 -32.77 -5.02
C LYS A 388 -6.17 -33.75 -5.01
N GLU A 389 -5.92 -35.06 -5.24
CA GLU A 389 -6.96 -36.09 -5.19
C GLU A 389 -7.59 -36.20 -3.80
N GLN A 390 -6.84 -35.92 -2.72
CA GLN A 390 -7.37 -35.93 -1.35
C GLN A 390 -8.38 -34.81 -1.10
N LEU A 391 -8.29 -33.69 -1.84
CA LEU A 391 -9.25 -32.59 -1.75
C LEU A 391 -10.66 -33.00 -2.19
N LEU A 392 -10.80 -34.08 -2.99
CA LEU A 392 -12.12 -34.61 -3.41
C LEU A 392 -12.98 -35.06 -2.22
N ALA A 393 -12.34 -35.42 -1.08
CA ALA A 393 -13.08 -35.76 0.13
C ALA A 393 -13.89 -34.58 0.71
N LEU A 394 -13.56 -33.35 0.32
CA LEU A 394 -14.23 -32.12 0.76
C LEU A 394 -15.33 -31.66 -0.21
N LYS A 395 -15.40 -32.24 -1.41
CA LYS A 395 -16.29 -31.78 -2.46
C LYS A 395 -17.76 -32.04 -2.11
N GLY A 396 -18.58 -30.98 -2.23
CA GLY A 396 -20.03 -31.05 -1.99
C GLY A 396 -20.45 -31.10 -0.52
N LEU A 397 -19.49 -30.94 0.43
CA LEU A 397 -19.78 -30.87 1.85
C LEU A 397 -20.19 -29.48 2.26
N ALA A 398 -21.41 -29.31 2.79
CA ALA A 398 -21.97 -28.00 3.13
C ALA A 398 -21.61 -27.51 4.54
N ASN A 399 -21.02 -28.36 5.37
CA ASN A 399 -20.74 -28.08 6.80
C ASN A 399 -19.24 -28.15 7.14
N VAL A 400 -18.36 -28.03 6.14
CA VAL A 400 -16.91 -28.07 6.36
C VAL A 400 -16.30 -26.68 6.24
N VAL A 401 -15.44 -26.34 7.17
CA VAL A 401 -14.52 -25.19 7.15
C VAL A 401 -13.10 -25.69 6.99
N VAL A 402 -12.43 -25.29 5.94
CA VAL A 402 -11.02 -25.63 5.70
C VAL A 402 -10.11 -24.65 6.42
N VAL A 403 -9.10 -25.15 7.12
CA VAL A 403 -7.98 -24.38 7.64
C VAL A 403 -6.76 -24.64 6.77
N ALA A 404 -6.39 -23.68 5.92
CA ALA A 404 -5.29 -23.82 4.98
C ALA A 404 -3.96 -23.40 5.62
N THR A 405 -2.94 -24.26 5.53
CA THR A 405 -1.57 -24.01 6.03
C THR A 405 -0.52 -24.29 4.95
N ALA A 406 0.65 -23.67 5.04
CA ALA A 406 1.77 -23.90 4.14
C ALA A 406 3.10 -23.98 4.90
N ALA A 407 3.98 -24.87 4.43
CA ALA A 407 5.35 -25.03 4.95
C ALA A 407 6.41 -24.56 3.93
N ASN A 408 6.02 -24.22 2.69
CA ASN A 408 6.95 -23.74 1.67
C ASN A 408 7.52 -22.38 2.06
N GLN A 409 8.76 -22.09 1.72
CA GLN A 409 9.40 -20.78 1.93
C GLN A 409 8.62 -19.65 1.25
N ASN A 410 7.98 -19.90 0.10
CA ASN A 410 6.99 -19.04 -0.51
C ASN A 410 5.58 -19.40 -0.02
N VAL A 411 5.28 -18.99 1.21
CA VAL A 411 4.00 -19.26 1.88
C VAL A 411 2.80 -18.81 1.01
N THR A 412 2.85 -17.60 0.48
CA THR A 412 1.75 -17.03 -0.32
C THR A 412 1.52 -17.79 -1.62
N GLY A 413 2.59 -18.14 -2.34
CA GLY A 413 2.48 -18.90 -3.58
C GLY A 413 1.89 -20.29 -3.34
N SER A 414 2.33 -20.96 -2.27
CA SER A 414 1.86 -22.29 -1.88
C SER A 414 0.37 -22.27 -1.46
N LEU A 415 -0.04 -21.29 -0.65
CA LEU A 415 -1.46 -21.12 -0.28
C LEU A 415 -2.32 -20.78 -1.49
N GLN A 416 -1.88 -19.90 -2.38
CA GLN A 416 -2.62 -19.58 -3.61
C GLN A 416 -2.77 -20.82 -4.48
N ALA A 417 -1.72 -21.63 -4.63
CA ALA A 417 -1.77 -22.88 -5.40
C ALA A 417 -2.85 -23.84 -4.86
N LEU A 418 -2.91 -24.03 -3.53
CA LEU A 418 -3.99 -24.81 -2.91
C LEU A 418 -5.36 -24.22 -3.22
N LEU A 419 -5.54 -22.92 -3.03
CA LEU A 419 -6.84 -22.25 -3.19
C LEU A 419 -7.34 -22.27 -4.64
N HIS A 420 -6.45 -22.08 -5.62
CA HIS A 420 -6.77 -22.25 -7.04
C HIS A 420 -7.12 -23.71 -7.37
N THR A 421 -6.38 -24.66 -6.81
CA THR A 421 -6.65 -26.10 -6.99
C THR A 421 -8.00 -26.48 -6.43
N MET A 422 -8.38 -25.98 -5.23
CA MET A 422 -9.72 -26.21 -4.66
C MET A 422 -10.82 -25.71 -5.60
N VAL A 423 -10.69 -24.52 -6.18
CA VAL A 423 -11.66 -23.99 -7.14
C VAL A 423 -11.73 -24.87 -8.38
N ASN A 424 -10.59 -25.24 -8.97
CA ASN A 424 -10.52 -26.11 -10.15
C ASN A 424 -11.17 -27.50 -9.93
N MET A 425 -11.13 -27.98 -8.70
CA MET A 425 -11.75 -29.27 -8.33
C MET A 425 -13.22 -29.15 -7.92
N GLY A 426 -13.76 -27.93 -7.84
CA GLY A 426 -15.13 -27.66 -7.38
C GLY A 426 -15.31 -27.91 -5.89
N VAL A 427 -14.30 -27.56 -5.08
CA VAL A 427 -14.37 -27.57 -3.62
C VAL A 427 -14.65 -26.15 -3.14
N ASP A 428 -15.86 -25.90 -2.68
CA ASP A 428 -16.42 -24.57 -2.29
C ASP A 428 -16.56 -24.38 -0.79
N CYS A 429 -15.96 -25.26 0.00
CA CYS A 429 -15.86 -25.03 1.45
C CYS A 429 -15.21 -23.68 1.75
N PRO A 430 -15.69 -22.90 2.74
CA PRO A 430 -15.00 -21.70 3.19
C PRO A 430 -13.62 -22.03 3.73
N VAL A 431 -12.68 -21.11 3.54
CA VAL A 431 -11.27 -21.30 3.92
C VAL A 431 -10.80 -20.22 4.89
N VAL A 432 -10.30 -20.65 6.03
CA VAL A 432 -9.50 -19.85 6.96
C VAL A 432 -8.03 -20.04 6.62
N VAL A 433 -7.34 -18.95 6.33
CA VAL A 433 -5.89 -18.97 6.04
C VAL A 433 -5.14 -18.83 7.35
N ARG A 434 -4.37 -19.85 7.70
CA ARG A 434 -3.56 -19.89 8.91
C ARG A 434 -2.08 -19.67 8.59
N VAL A 435 -1.48 -18.69 9.26
CA VAL A 435 -0.03 -18.42 9.24
C VAL A 435 0.52 -18.41 10.65
N ASN A 436 1.74 -18.90 10.82
CA ASN A 436 2.39 -19.02 12.13
C ASN A 436 3.79 -18.42 12.10
N TYR A 437 4.07 -17.49 13.00
CA TYR A 437 5.36 -16.82 13.13
C TYR A 437 5.86 -16.91 14.58
N PRO A 438 7.05 -17.49 14.80
CA PRO A 438 7.65 -17.58 16.13
C PRO A 438 8.29 -16.26 16.59
N ASP A 439 8.13 -15.17 15.82
CA ASP A 439 8.75 -13.90 16.09
C ASP A 439 8.24 -13.25 17.37
N THR A 440 9.15 -12.67 18.15
CA THR A 440 8.87 -11.83 19.31
C THR A 440 9.00 -10.34 18.99
N ASP A 441 9.65 -10.00 17.87
CA ASP A 441 9.77 -8.61 17.39
C ASP A 441 8.49 -8.17 16.70
N THR A 442 7.95 -7.06 17.20
CA THR A 442 6.67 -6.48 16.73
C THR A 442 6.69 -6.15 15.24
N GLU A 443 7.75 -5.53 14.74
CA GLU A 443 7.81 -5.11 13.34
C GLU A 443 7.94 -6.31 12.40
N TRP A 444 8.72 -7.34 12.78
CA TRP A 444 8.80 -8.57 12.01
C TRP A 444 7.44 -9.26 11.91
N LEU A 445 6.70 -9.36 13.01
CA LEU A 445 5.36 -9.95 13.03
C LEU A 445 4.40 -9.18 12.11
N GLN A 446 4.36 -7.85 12.25
CA GLN A 446 3.50 -6.97 11.44
C GLN A 446 3.83 -7.06 9.95
N VAL A 447 5.10 -7.05 9.59
CA VAL A 447 5.57 -7.11 8.20
C VAL A 447 5.24 -8.46 7.57
N LYS A 448 5.57 -9.57 8.23
CA LYS A 448 5.31 -10.93 7.73
C LYS A 448 3.82 -11.20 7.58
N ALA A 449 3.06 -10.98 8.66
CA ALA A 449 1.62 -11.22 8.67
C ALA A 449 0.89 -10.32 7.66
N GLY A 450 1.26 -9.03 7.60
CA GLY A 450 0.68 -8.08 6.64
C GLY A 450 0.96 -8.49 5.19
N ALA A 451 2.19 -8.89 4.88
CA ALA A 451 2.57 -9.31 3.53
C ALA A 451 1.86 -10.60 3.12
N ASP A 452 1.86 -11.65 3.96
CA ASP A 452 1.32 -12.95 3.58
C ASP A 452 -0.20 -12.98 3.54
N LEU A 453 -0.86 -12.63 4.65
CA LEU A 453 -2.32 -12.58 4.69
C LEU A 453 -2.86 -11.52 3.73
N GLY A 454 -2.21 -10.35 3.66
CA GLY A 454 -2.58 -9.29 2.74
C GLY A 454 -2.57 -9.74 1.28
N THR A 455 -1.53 -10.47 0.86
CA THR A 455 -1.42 -11.01 -0.51
C THR A 455 -2.58 -11.96 -0.81
N ILE A 456 -2.88 -12.89 0.08
CA ILE A 456 -3.98 -13.86 -0.12
C ILE A 456 -5.33 -13.14 -0.22
N LEU A 457 -5.58 -12.19 0.68
CA LEU A 457 -6.83 -11.43 0.73
C LEU A 457 -7.02 -10.53 -0.50
N LEU A 458 -5.96 -9.84 -0.95
CA LEU A 458 -5.99 -8.98 -2.14
C LEU A 458 -6.09 -9.78 -3.44
N ASN A 459 -5.74 -11.07 -3.42
CA ASN A 459 -5.92 -12.00 -4.53
C ASN A 459 -7.30 -12.70 -4.51
N GLY A 460 -8.23 -12.21 -3.68
CA GLY A 460 -9.63 -12.66 -3.67
C GLY A 460 -9.86 -13.95 -2.88
N PHE A 461 -8.93 -14.35 -2.02
CA PHE A 461 -9.05 -15.57 -1.22
C PHE A 461 -9.16 -15.27 0.29
N GLY A 462 -9.59 -16.28 1.05
CA GLY A 462 -9.74 -16.23 2.50
C GLY A 462 -11.13 -15.81 2.95
N ASP A 463 -11.86 -16.78 3.49
CA ASP A 463 -13.14 -16.56 4.19
C ASP A 463 -12.92 -16.30 5.68
N GLY A 464 -11.69 -16.47 6.14
CA GLY A 464 -11.20 -16.11 7.45
C GLY A 464 -9.68 -16.06 7.48
N VAL A 465 -9.15 -15.48 8.54
CA VAL A 465 -7.71 -15.39 8.84
C VAL A 465 -7.43 -15.94 10.22
N TRP A 466 -6.27 -16.56 10.36
CA TRP A 466 -5.74 -17.06 11.62
C TRP A 466 -4.26 -16.72 11.70
N LEU A 467 -3.96 -15.66 12.42
CA LEU A 467 -2.58 -15.26 12.72
C LEU A 467 -2.15 -15.89 14.03
N GLU A 468 -1.13 -16.73 13.98
CA GLU A 468 -0.49 -17.28 15.17
C GLU A 468 0.87 -16.64 15.42
N ALA A 469 1.09 -16.27 16.66
CA ALA A 469 2.37 -15.80 17.17
C ALA A 469 2.55 -16.33 18.62
N PRO A 470 2.91 -17.61 18.77
CA PRO A 470 2.89 -18.27 20.09
C PRO A 470 3.89 -17.68 21.08
N ASN A 471 4.96 -17.05 20.59
CA ASN A 471 6.01 -16.44 21.41
C ASN A 471 5.82 -14.94 21.62
N TYR A 472 4.77 -14.35 21.02
CA TYR A 472 4.51 -12.91 21.16
C TYR A 472 3.84 -12.61 22.50
N GLU A 473 4.26 -11.54 23.14
CA GLU A 473 3.90 -11.21 24.52
C GLU A 473 2.39 -10.96 24.76
N SER A 474 1.63 -10.60 23.71
CA SER A 474 0.22 -10.22 23.82
C SER A 474 -0.64 -10.81 22.73
N GLN A 475 -1.49 -11.78 23.05
CA GLN A 475 -2.46 -12.34 22.10
C GLN A 475 -3.54 -11.32 21.72
N GLN A 476 -3.86 -10.37 22.58
CA GLN A 476 -4.72 -9.23 22.25
C GLN A 476 -4.14 -8.43 21.08
N LYS A 477 -2.83 -8.16 21.08
CA LYS A 477 -2.15 -7.46 19.99
C LYS A 477 -2.14 -8.27 18.69
N VAL A 478 -1.95 -9.57 18.76
CA VAL A 478 -2.03 -10.46 17.58
C VAL A 478 -3.41 -10.38 16.93
N VAL A 479 -4.49 -10.39 17.73
CA VAL A 479 -5.87 -10.20 17.28
C VAL A 479 -6.04 -8.81 16.63
N GLU A 480 -5.53 -7.75 17.25
CA GLU A 480 -5.58 -6.39 16.70
C GLU A 480 -4.85 -6.27 15.35
N TYR A 481 -3.70 -6.93 15.18
CA TYR A 481 -2.97 -6.97 13.91
C TYR A 481 -3.74 -7.71 12.82
N ALA A 482 -4.37 -8.84 13.14
CA ALA A 482 -5.21 -9.57 12.20
C ALA A 482 -6.42 -8.72 11.73
N PHE A 483 -7.09 -7.99 12.63
CA PHE A 483 -8.12 -7.02 12.26
C PHE A 483 -7.58 -5.88 11.40
N ALA A 484 -6.40 -5.35 11.71
CA ALA A 484 -5.78 -4.29 10.92
C ALA A 484 -5.43 -4.75 9.50
N ILE A 485 -5.01 -6.01 9.31
CA ILE A 485 -4.78 -6.63 8.00
C ILE A 485 -6.09 -6.73 7.21
N LEU A 486 -7.15 -7.23 7.82
CA LEU A 486 -8.48 -7.31 7.19
C LEU A 486 -9.00 -5.93 6.78
N GLN A 487 -8.79 -4.91 7.62
CA GLN A 487 -9.15 -3.53 7.32
C GLN A 487 -8.30 -2.92 6.20
N ALA A 488 -6.99 -3.17 6.19
CA ALA A 488 -6.09 -2.72 5.11
C ALA A 488 -6.48 -3.33 3.76
N ALA A 489 -6.91 -4.60 3.75
CA ALA A 489 -7.44 -5.29 2.57
C ALA A 489 -8.89 -4.91 2.21
N ARG A 490 -9.54 -3.99 2.94
CA ARG A 490 -10.92 -3.52 2.73
C ARG A 490 -12.00 -4.59 2.88
N LEU A 491 -11.75 -5.64 3.63
CA LEU A 491 -12.67 -6.77 3.79
C LEU A 491 -13.49 -6.72 5.08
N ARG A 492 -12.94 -6.13 6.14
CA ARG A 492 -13.63 -5.99 7.44
C ARG A 492 -13.13 -4.73 8.15
N MET A 493 -14.05 -3.80 8.40
CA MET A 493 -13.74 -2.58 9.16
C MET A 493 -13.89 -2.88 10.66
N SER A 494 -12.93 -2.46 11.47
CA SER A 494 -12.88 -2.72 12.91
C SER A 494 -12.66 -1.47 13.77
N LYS A 495 -12.16 -0.40 13.16
CA LYS A 495 -11.88 0.89 13.80
C LYS A 495 -11.99 2.03 12.80
N THR A 496 -12.09 3.26 13.29
CA THR A 496 -11.98 4.47 12.45
C THR A 496 -10.74 4.37 11.57
N GLU A 497 -10.89 4.62 10.27
CA GLU A 497 -9.74 4.69 9.38
C GLU A 497 -9.15 6.10 9.38
N PHE A 498 -7.88 6.21 9.69
CA PHE A 498 -7.15 7.46 9.60
C PHE A 498 -6.27 7.47 8.35
N ILE A 499 -6.50 8.45 7.48
CA ILE A 499 -5.70 8.72 6.29
C ILE A 499 -4.80 9.90 6.66
N SER A 500 -3.57 9.63 7.08
CA SER A 500 -2.64 10.69 7.50
C SER A 500 -1.36 10.68 6.67
N CYS A 501 -0.93 11.87 6.23
CA CYS A 501 0.27 11.99 5.41
C CYS A 501 1.54 11.75 6.24
N PRO A 502 2.65 11.31 5.60
CA PRO A 502 3.89 10.95 6.30
C PRO A 502 4.74 12.17 6.71
N SER A 503 4.19 13.38 6.74
CA SER A 503 4.95 14.61 6.90
C SER A 503 5.97 14.84 5.76
N CYS A 504 6.27 16.07 5.48
CA CYS A 504 7.33 16.51 4.55
C CYS A 504 7.62 18.00 4.80
N GLY A 505 8.56 18.59 4.07
CA GLY A 505 8.90 20.02 4.19
C GLY A 505 7.74 21.01 3.92
N ARG A 506 6.57 20.53 3.51
CA ARG A 506 5.34 21.32 3.31
C ARG A 506 4.38 21.30 4.51
N THR A 507 4.65 20.49 5.54
CA THR A 507 3.76 20.32 6.70
C THR A 507 3.69 21.62 7.50
N MET A 508 2.48 22.06 7.89
CA MET A 508 2.21 23.37 8.48
C MET A 508 2.05 23.36 10.01
N PHE A 509 2.02 22.18 10.63
CA PHE A 509 1.80 21.96 12.08
C PHE A 509 2.50 20.66 12.55
N ASP A 510 2.52 20.41 13.84
CA ASP A 510 3.00 19.12 14.38
C ASP A 510 2.01 18.00 14.04
N LEU A 511 2.29 17.31 12.93
CA LEU A 511 1.41 16.29 12.38
C LEU A 511 1.29 15.08 13.33
N GLN A 512 2.39 14.63 13.94
CA GLN A 512 2.38 13.44 14.80
C GLN A 512 1.48 13.64 16.01
N THR A 513 1.66 14.74 16.73
CA THR A 513 0.82 15.09 17.88
C THR A 513 -0.63 15.29 17.47
N THR A 514 -0.90 15.97 16.35
CA THR A 514 -2.27 16.21 15.86
C THR A 514 -2.97 14.91 15.47
N VAL A 515 -2.30 13.99 14.78
CA VAL A 515 -2.88 12.67 14.44
C VAL A 515 -3.27 11.90 15.70
N GLN A 516 -2.42 11.91 16.74
CA GLN A 516 -2.73 11.25 18.02
C GLN A 516 -3.95 11.88 18.71
N GLN A 517 -4.05 13.21 18.71
CA GLN A 517 -5.18 13.93 19.31
C GLN A 517 -6.50 13.68 18.54
N VAL A 518 -6.46 13.70 17.21
CA VAL A 518 -7.64 13.37 16.38
C VAL A 518 -8.05 11.92 16.61
N LYS A 519 -7.10 10.98 16.68
CA LYS A 519 -7.37 9.58 17.01
C LYS A 519 -8.02 9.45 18.39
N ALA A 520 -7.49 10.10 19.41
CA ALA A 520 -8.03 10.06 20.77
C ALA A 520 -9.49 10.56 20.82
N ALA A 521 -9.82 11.57 20.02
CA ALA A 521 -11.17 12.13 19.95
C ALA A 521 -12.18 11.30 19.14
N THR A 522 -11.73 10.50 18.14
CA THR A 522 -12.63 9.94 17.11
C THR A 522 -12.44 8.46 16.82
N SER A 523 -11.54 7.73 17.50
CA SER A 523 -11.23 6.31 17.22
C SER A 523 -12.42 5.35 17.44
N HIS A 524 -13.43 5.76 18.17
CA HIS A 524 -14.66 4.98 18.42
C HIS A 524 -15.66 5.04 17.24
N LEU A 525 -15.46 5.94 16.29
CA LEU A 525 -16.33 6.14 15.12
C LEU A 525 -15.96 5.15 14.00
N THR A 526 -16.13 3.85 14.25
CA THR A 526 -15.60 2.75 13.41
C THR A 526 -16.12 2.73 11.97
N HIS A 527 -17.19 3.46 11.69
CA HIS A 527 -17.79 3.60 10.35
C HIS A 527 -17.19 4.75 9.54
N LEU A 528 -16.35 5.60 10.15
CA LEU A 528 -15.79 6.79 9.50
C LEU A 528 -14.35 6.62 9.02
N LYS A 529 -14.02 7.39 7.99
CA LYS A 529 -12.65 7.65 7.50
C LYS A 529 -12.33 9.12 7.73
N ILE A 530 -11.25 9.40 8.43
CA ILE A 530 -10.85 10.77 8.78
C ILE A 530 -9.46 11.05 8.20
N GLY A 531 -9.39 12.08 7.34
CA GLY A 531 -8.13 12.56 6.75
C GLY A 531 -7.43 13.56 7.68
N VAL A 532 -6.13 13.39 7.93
CA VAL A 532 -5.28 14.36 8.64
C VAL A 532 -4.08 14.69 7.76
N MET A 533 -4.14 15.87 7.12
CA MET A 533 -3.20 16.26 6.08
C MET A 533 -2.41 17.50 6.47
N GLY A 534 -1.09 17.40 6.38
CA GLY A 534 -0.17 18.47 6.79
C GLY A 534 -0.23 19.73 5.93
N CYS A 535 -0.75 19.65 4.69
CA CYS A 535 -0.88 20.80 3.79
C CYS A 535 -1.94 20.61 2.70
N VAL A 536 -2.33 21.71 2.05
CA VAL A 536 -3.33 21.72 0.97
C VAL A 536 -2.81 21.20 -0.38
N VAL A 537 -1.51 20.99 -0.57
CA VAL A 537 -0.92 20.64 -1.86
C VAL A 537 -1.47 19.32 -2.41
N ASN A 538 -1.43 18.27 -1.60
CA ASN A 538 -1.99 16.96 -1.95
C ASN A 538 -3.20 16.60 -1.08
N GLY A 539 -3.33 17.24 0.10
CA GLY A 539 -4.27 16.86 1.13
C GLY A 539 -5.69 16.64 0.62
N PRO A 540 -6.35 17.63 -0.01
CA PRO A 540 -7.73 17.48 -0.47
C PRO A 540 -7.93 16.36 -1.50
N GLY A 541 -6.92 16.09 -2.33
CA GLY A 541 -6.95 15.01 -3.31
C GLY A 541 -6.77 13.62 -2.67
N GLU A 542 -5.78 13.48 -1.81
CA GLU A 542 -5.43 12.20 -1.17
C GLU A 542 -6.48 11.75 -0.13
N MET A 543 -7.19 12.70 0.48
CA MET A 543 -8.30 12.41 1.38
C MET A 543 -9.67 12.45 0.68
N ALA A 544 -9.73 12.43 -0.65
CA ALA A 544 -11.00 12.55 -1.38
C ALA A 544 -12.00 11.43 -1.06
N ASP A 545 -11.52 10.29 -0.52
CA ASP A 545 -12.31 9.16 -0.05
C ASP A 545 -12.58 9.20 1.47
N ALA A 546 -12.11 10.24 2.17
CA ALA A 546 -12.41 10.43 3.60
C ALA A 546 -13.79 11.08 3.78
N ASP A 547 -14.47 10.71 4.86
CA ASP A 547 -15.76 11.31 5.24
C ASP A 547 -15.53 12.71 5.80
N TYR A 548 -14.46 12.89 6.58
CA TYR A 548 -14.04 14.16 7.17
C TYR A 548 -12.56 14.40 6.99
N GLY A 549 -12.15 15.67 6.93
CA GLY A 549 -10.78 16.07 6.74
C GLY A 549 -10.32 17.21 7.64
N TYR A 550 -9.11 17.06 8.19
CA TYR A 550 -8.34 18.06 8.92
C TYR A 550 -7.10 18.40 8.09
N VAL A 551 -7.03 19.58 7.50
CA VAL A 551 -6.02 19.94 6.50
C VAL A 551 -5.31 21.23 6.88
N GLY A 552 -3.98 21.22 6.96
CA GLY A 552 -3.16 22.42 7.17
C GLY A 552 -3.32 23.41 6.00
N ALA A 553 -3.83 24.58 6.28
CA ALA A 553 -4.08 25.64 5.29
C ALA A 553 -2.94 26.67 5.27
N ALA A 554 -2.49 27.08 6.43
CA ALA A 554 -1.35 27.96 6.67
C ALA A 554 -0.74 27.66 8.05
N ARG A 555 0.32 28.34 8.41
CA ARG A 555 0.92 28.19 9.75
C ARG A 555 -0.13 28.49 10.83
N HIS A 556 -0.37 27.54 11.75
CA HIS A 556 -1.39 27.61 12.81
C HIS A 556 -2.84 27.79 12.32
N SER A 557 -3.12 27.43 11.08
CA SER A 557 -4.44 27.57 10.48
C SER A 557 -4.84 26.27 9.75
N ILE A 558 -6.04 25.79 10.05
CA ILE A 558 -6.58 24.54 9.57
C ILE A 558 -7.84 24.79 8.74
N SER A 559 -8.06 23.98 7.72
CA SER A 559 -9.33 23.87 7.01
C SER A 559 -9.96 22.54 7.31
N LEU A 560 -11.28 22.54 7.59
CA LEU A 560 -12.07 21.34 7.84
C LEU A 560 -12.94 21.00 6.65
N TYR A 561 -12.97 19.71 6.32
CA TYR A 561 -13.68 19.20 5.15
C TYR A 561 -14.73 18.16 5.53
N LYS A 562 -15.80 18.11 4.73
CA LYS A 562 -16.72 16.97 4.63
C LYS A 562 -16.61 16.40 3.23
N GLY A 563 -16.08 15.17 3.11
CA GLY A 563 -15.72 14.62 1.80
C GLY A 563 -14.75 15.56 1.07
N LYS A 564 -15.17 16.04 -0.10
CA LYS A 564 -14.36 16.96 -0.95
C LYS A 564 -14.64 18.44 -0.69
N GLU A 565 -15.65 18.76 0.09
CA GLU A 565 -16.10 20.13 0.33
C GLU A 565 -15.40 20.72 1.55
N CYS A 566 -14.80 21.90 1.37
CA CYS A 566 -14.22 22.67 2.48
C CYS A 566 -15.33 23.42 3.21
N ILE A 567 -15.67 22.97 4.41
CA ILE A 567 -16.77 23.52 5.22
C ILE A 567 -16.31 24.71 6.04
N GLU A 568 -15.15 24.59 6.70
CA GLU A 568 -14.60 25.68 7.50
C GLU A 568 -13.17 25.99 7.08
N ARG A 569 -12.84 27.28 6.99
CA ARG A 569 -11.50 27.75 6.63
C ARG A 569 -10.90 28.58 7.75
N ASN A 570 -9.58 28.57 7.83
CA ASN A 570 -8.81 29.40 8.77
C ASN A 570 -9.21 29.18 10.24
N VAL A 571 -9.57 27.95 10.60
CA VAL A 571 -9.79 27.57 12.00
C VAL A 571 -8.46 27.59 12.72
N PRO A 572 -8.32 28.25 13.90
CA PRO A 572 -7.11 28.18 14.70
C PRO A 572 -6.77 26.73 15.04
N GLU A 573 -5.51 26.34 14.94
CA GLU A 573 -5.04 24.99 15.23
C GLU A 573 -5.51 24.49 16.60
N THR A 574 -5.52 25.37 17.62
CA THR A 574 -5.94 25.06 18.99
C THR A 574 -7.43 24.75 19.14
N GLU A 575 -8.25 25.16 18.19
CA GLU A 575 -9.71 24.98 18.19
C GLU A 575 -10.17 23.94 17.16
N ALA A 576 -9.28 23.50 16.27
CA ALA A 576 -9.65 22.71 15.10
C ALA A 576 -10.20 21.31 15.44
N ILE A 577 -9.75 20.64 16.51
CA ILE A 577 -10.29 19.35 16.93
C ILE A 577 -11.70 19.47 17.51
N PRO A 578 -12.01 20.38 18.45
CA PRO A 578 -13.39 20.68 18.84
C PRO A 578 -14.33 21.01 17.66
N HIS A 579 -13.86 21.78 16.68
CA HIS A 579 -14.63 22.11 15.46
C HIS A 579 -14.87 20.87 14.58
N LEU A 580 -13.87 19.99 14.41
CA LEU A 580 -14.03 18.71 13.73
C LEU A 580 -15.08 17.83 14.39
N VAL A 581 -15.05 17.71 15.70
CA VAL A 581 -16.06 16.96 16.48
C VAL A 581 -17.45 17.57 16.33
N ALA A 582 -17.55 18.90 16.39
CA ALA A 582 -18.82 19.61 16.16
C ALA A 582 -19.36 19.38 14.74
N LEU A 583 -18.47 19.39 13.74
CA LEU A 583 -18.83 19.11 12.33
C LEU A 583 -19.37 17.68 12.17
N ILE A 584 -18.73 16.68 12.77
CA ILE A 584 -19.19 15.28 12.75
C ILE A 584 -20.56 15.16 13.42
N LYS A 585 -20.76 15.79 14.58
CA LYS A 585 -22.04 15.81 15.30
C LYS A 585 -23.16 16.47 14.50
N ALA A 586 -22.87 17.61 13.88
CA ALA A 586 -23.84 18.35 13.08
C ALA A 586 -24.34 17.57 11.85
N ASN A 587 -23.56 16.61 11.37
CA ASN A 587 -23.93 15.73 10.26
C ASN A 587 -24.58 14.41 10.68
N GLY A 588 -24.77 14.17 11.99
CA GLY A 588 -25.41 12.95 12.50
C GLY A 588 -24.51 11.70 12.50
N ASP A 589 -23.22 11.85 12.22
CA ASP A 589 -22.26 10.73 12.12
C ASP A 589 -21.52 10.46 13.44
N TRP A 590 -21.89 11.18 14.51
CA TRP A 590 -21.32 10.99 15.83
C TRP A 590 -22.05 9.88 16.60
N VAL A 591 -21.28 9.00 17.18
CA VAL A 591 -21.72 8.01 18.17
C VAL A 591 -20.95 8.28 19.45
N ASP A 592 -21.62 8.29 20.61
CA ASP A 592 -20.92 8.47 21.88
C ASP A 592 -20.00 7.26 22.17
N PRO A 593 -18.83 7.48 22.82
CA PRO A 593 -17.82 6.45 23.08
C PRO A 593 -18.30 5.28 23.92
#